data_3ddefefb9738eb5c6279fffd95209036
#
_entry.id   3ddefefb9738eb5c6279fffd95209036
#
_cell.length_a   1.000
_cell.length_b   1.000
_cell.length_c   1.000
_cell.angle_alpha   90.00
_cell.angle_beta   90.00
_cell.angle_gamma   90.00
#
_symmetry.space_group_name_H-M   'P 1'
#
loop_
_entity.id
_entity.type
_entity.pdbx_description
1 polymer ?
#
loop_
_entity_poly.entity_id
_entity_poly.type
_entity_poly.pdbx_seq_one_letter_code
_entity_poly.pdbx_strand_id
1 'polypeptide(L)'
;MTKRLVFLVPGFFGFSSVGAVSYFQDVEDALRRGLSRRRVDARIVRCETQPTASIVRRADRLRRQVIDHGGLEAQQLHFVGHSTGGLDVRMLLTPGVKI
;
A
#
# COMPACT_ATOMS: atom_id res chain seq x y z
N MET A 1 15.89 10.75 -4.45
CA MET A 1 14.46 10.68 -4.79
C MET A 1 14.12 9.28 -5.24
N THR A 2 13.13 8.67 -4.62
CA THR A 2 12.74 7.30 -4.97
C THR A 2 11.87 7.31 -6.22
N LYS A 3 12.32 6.63 -7.26
CA LYS A 3 11.59 6.63 -8.54
C LYS A 3 10.36 5.74 -8.51
N ARG A 4 10.40 4.65 -7.74
CA ARG A 4 9.31 3.67 -7.65
C ARG A 4 8.94 3.43 -6.21
N LEU A 5 7.66 3.48 -5.92
CA LEU A 5 7.12 3.19 -4.59
C LEU A 5 6.12 2.05 -4.70
N VAL A 6 6.21 1.10 -3.79
CA VAL A 6 5.27 -0.01 -3.68
C VAL A 6 4.61 0.08 -2.31
N PHE A 7 3.30 0.28 -2.29
CA PHE A 7 2.53 0.37 -1.06
C PHE A 7 1.81 -0.94 -0.79
N LEU A 8 2.07 -1.52 0.38
CA LEU A 8 1.38 -2.73 0.85
C LEU A 8 0.21 -2.29 1.71
N VAL A 9 -1.01 -2.57 1.26
CA VAL A 9 -2.23 -2.08 1.91
C VAL A 9 -2.96 -3.26 2.55
N PRO A 10 -3.00 -3.33 3.89
CA PRO A 10 -3.58 -4.46 4.60
C PRO A 10 -5.11 -4.43 4.58
N GLY A 11 -5.70 -5.59 4.91
CA GLY A 11 -7.14 -5.73 4.99
C GLY A 11 -7.70 -5.44 6.38
N PHE A 12 -8.78 -6.14 6.72
CA PHE A 12 -9.64 -5.84 7.86
C PHE A 12 -8.91 -5.73 9.19
N PHE A 13 -7.94 -6.61 9.45
CA PHE A 13 -7.20 -6.58 10.73
C PHE A 13 -5.92 -5.73 10.66
N GLY A 14 -5.63 -5.12 9.52
CA GLY A 14 -4.37 -4.40 9.34
C GLY A 14 -3.18 -5.31 9.60
N PHE A 15 -2.15 -4.78 10.24
CA PHE A 15 -0.98 -5.57 10.63
C PHE A 15 -1.03 -6.02 12.10
N SER A 16 -2.18 -5.87 12.76
CA SER A 16 -2.34 -6.29 14.16
C SER A 16 -2.53 -7.80 14.31
N SER A 17 -3.00 -8.48 13.27
CA SER A 17 -3.19 -9.93 13.25
C SER A 17 -1.87 -10.63 12.92
N VAL A 18 -1.55 -11.69 13.66
CA VAL A 18 -0.34 -12.49 13.39
C VAL A 18 -0.36 -13.05 11.97
N GLY A 19 -1.52 -13.55 11.52
CA GLY A 19 -1.65 -14.09 10.18
C GLY A 19 -1.43 -13.03 9.10
N ALA A 20 -1.99 -11.82 9.29
CA ALA A 20 -1.82 -10.72 8.35
C ALA A 20 -0.37 -10.24 8.30
N VAL A 21 0.29 -10.13 9.47
CA VAL A 21 1.69 -9.74 9.54
C VAL A 21 2.56 -10.76 8.80
N SER A 22 2.33 -12.06 9.03
CA SER A 22 3.08 -13.11 8.37
C SER A 22 2.88 -13.09 6.85
N TYR A 23 1.64 -12.89 6.41
CA TYR A 23 1.31 -12.82 4.98
C TYR A 23 2.08 -11.68 4.29
N PHE A 24 2.00 -10.49 4.86
CA PHE A 24 2.66 -9.34 4.24
C PHE A 24 4.18 -9.38 4.38
N GLN A 25 4.70 -10.03 5.42
CA GLN A 25 6.14 -10.26 5.53
C GLN A 25 6.63 -11.13 4.36
N ASP A 26 5.91 -12.19 4.05
CA ASP A 26 6.25 -13.07 2.93
C ASP A 26 6.15 -12.34 1.59
N VAL A 27 5.12 -11.53 1.41
CA VAL A 27 4.94 -10.71 0.20
C VAL A 27 6.10 -9.71 0.06
N GLU A 28 6.44 -9.02 1.14
CA GLU A 28 7.53 -8.05 1.12
C GLU A 28 8.85 -8.72 0.78
N ASP A 29 9.16 -9.86 1.40
CA ASP A 29 10.39 -10.59 1.16
C ASP A 29 10.47 -11.07 -0.29
N ALA A 30 9.37 -11.57 -0.84
CA ALA A 30 9.31 -11.99 -2.24
C ALA A 30 9.53 -10.83 -3.20
N LEU A 31 8.92 -9.67 -2.89
CA LEU A 31 9.11 -8.47 -3.70
C LEU A 31 10.56 -7.99 -3.66
N ARG A 32 11.17 -7.95 -2.47
CA ARG A 32 12.55 -7.52 -2.34
C ARG A 32 13.50 -8.41 -3.13
N ARG A 33 13.30 -9.72 -3.05
CA ARG A 33 14.11 -10.68 -3.81
C ARG A 33 13.93 -10.50 -5.32
N GLY A 34 12.66 -10.39 -5.77
CA GLY A 34 12.37 -10.23 -7.20
C GLY A 34 12.92 -8.92 -7.77
N LEU A 35 12.74 -7.83 -7.05
CA LEU A 35 13.25 -6.52 -7.48
C LEU A 35 14.78 -6.49 -7.50
N SER A 36 15.42 -7.09 -6.49
CA SER A 36 16.86 -7.17 -6.42
C SER A 36 17.46 -7.96 -7.59
N ARG A 37 16.88 -9.12 -7.91
CA ARG A 37 17.32 -9.94 -9.05
C ARG A 37 17.23 -9.18 -10.37
N ARG A 38 16.22 -8.35 -10.52
CA ARG A 38 16.00 -7.57 -11.74
C ARG A 38 16.70 -6.22 -11.71
N ARG A 39 17.41 -5.92 -10.63
CA ARG A 39 18.10 -4.65 -10.43
C ARG A 39 17.15 -3.46 -10.53
N VAL A 40 15.93 -3.62 -10.01
CA VAL A 40 14.94 -2.55 -9.94
C VAL A 40 15.02 -1.91 -8.58
N ASP A 41 15.25 -0.59 -8.54
CA ASP A 41 15.26 0.17 -7.32
C ASP A 41 13.83 0.61 -7.02
N ALA A 42 13.28 0.12 -5.92
CA ALA A 42 11.95 0.47 -5.45
C ALA A 42 11.91 0.46 -3.93
N ARG A 43 11.17 1.39 -3.37
CA ARG A 43 10.94 1.45 -1.93
C ARG A 43 9.60 0.80 -1.62
N ILE A 44 9.58 -0.09 -0.64
CA ILE A 44 8.37 -0.77 -0.18
C ILE A 44 7.90 -0.11 1.10
N VAL A 45 6.64 0.32 1.13
CA VAL A 45 6.03 0.99 2.27
C VAL A 45 4.84 0.17 2.75
N ARG A 46 4.84 -0.21 4.02
CA ARG A 46 3.67 -0.83 4.66
C ARG A 46 2.74 0.28 5.14
N CYS A 47 1.51 0.25 4.64
CA CYS A 47 0.52 1.24 5.04
C CYS A 47 -0.23 0.79 6.28
N GLU A 48 -0.65 1.75 7.08
CA GLU A 48 -1.54 1.53 8.21
C GLU A 48 -2.98 1.80 7.79
N THR A 49 -3.92 1.07 8.37
CA THR A 49 -5.34 1.27 8.10
C THR A 49 -6.13 1.35 9.40
N GLN A 50 -7.33 1.91 9.30
CA GLN A 50 -8.32 1.89 10.37
C GLN A 50 -9.42 0.92 9.96
N PRO A 51 -9.33 -0.36 10.33
CA PRO A 51 -10.18 -1.41 9.77
C PRO A 51 -11.68 -1.20 9.97
N THR A 52 -12.07 -0.51 11.05
CA THR A 52 -13.48 -0.25 11.37
C THR A 52 -14.00 1.06 10.79
N ALA A 53 -13.15 1.84 10.15
CA ALA A 53 -13.56 3.10 9.53
C ALA A 53 -14.27 2.83 8.20
N SER A 54 -15.00 3.83 7.70
CA SER A 54 -15.63 3.74 6.39
C SER A 54 -14.57 3.64 5.29
N ILE A 55 -14.97 3.13 4.12
CA ILE A 55 -14.06 3.01 2.99
C ILE A 55 -13.51 4.37 2.56
N VAL A 56 -14.32 5.43 2.65
CA VAL A 56 -13.88 6.79 2.32
C VAL A 56 -12.77 7.25 3.25
N ARG A 57 -12.92 7.00 4.55
CA ARG A 57 -11.89 7.36 5.54
C ARG A 57 -10.62 6.54 5.36
N ARG A 58 -10.77 5.25 5.07
CA ARG A 58 -9.62 4.38 4.82
C ARG A 58 -8.87 4.83 3.57
N ALA A 59 -9.58 5.18 2.51
CA ALA A 59 -8.96 5.67 1.27
C ALA A 59 -8.27 7.02 1.49
N ASP A 60 -8.86 7.91 2.29
CA ASP A 60 -8.24 9.20 2.62
C ASP A 60 -6.96 9.00 3.43
N ARG A 61 -6.96 8.08 4.39
CA ARG A 61 -5.76 7.76 5.15
C ARG A 61 -4.67 7.18 4.26
N LEU A 62 -5.04 6.31 3.33
CA LEU A 62 -4.10 5.78 2.35
C LEU A 62 -3.51 6.90 1.49
N ARG A 63 -4.35 7.81 1.02
CA ARG A 63 -3.91 8.96 0.23
C ARG A 63 -2.86 9.78 0.99
N ARG A 64 -3.10 10.06 2.27
CA ARG A 64 -2.15 10.81 3.10
C ARG A 64 -0.82 10.09 3.24
N GLN A 65 -0.85 8.78 3.45
CA GLN A 65 0.37 7.99 3.54
C GLN A 65 1.15 8.00 2.23
N VAL A 66 0.47 7.91 1.10
CA VAL A 66 1.10 8.01 -0.22
C VAL A 66 1.81 9.35 -0.38
N ILE A 67 1.14 10.44 -0.02
CA ILE A 67 1.71 11.78 -0.10
C ILE A 67 2.90 11.93 0.85
N ASP A 68 2.74 11.47 2.09
CA ASP A 68 3.78 11.60 3.12
C ASP A 68 5.07 10.86 2.75
N HIS A 69 4.95 9.79 1.95
CA HIS A 69 6.11 9.02 1.50
C HIS A 69 6.63 9.44 0.13
N GLY A 70 6.20 10.58 -0.37
CA GLY A 70 6.71 11.13 -1.62
C GLY A 70 6.02 10.62 -2.87
N GLY A 71 4.78 10.14 -2.75
CA GLY A 71 4.06 9.57 -3.88
C GLY A 71 3.83 10.54 -5.02
N LEU A 72 3.67 11.84 -4.72
CA LEU A 72 3.45 12.85 -5.76
C LEU A 72 4.70 13.08 -6.63
N GLU A 73 5.87 12.81 -6.10
CA GLU A 73 7.15 12.99 -6.80
C GLU A 73 7.69 11.70 -7.41
N ALA A 74 7.06 10.56 -7.12
CA ALA A 74 7.52 9.28 -7.62
C ALA A 74 7.20 9.13 -9.11
N GLN A 75 8.08 8.44 -9.82
CA GLN A 75 7.82 8.14 -11.23
C GLN A 75 6.77 7.04 -11.39
N GLN A 76 6.74 6.08 -10.47
CA GLN A 76 5.79 4.98 -10.50
C GLN A 76 5.27 4.69 -9.11
N LEU A 77 3.97 4.43 -9.04
CA LEU A 77 3.28 3.99 -7.82
C LEU A 77 2.68 2.63 -8.08
N HIS A 78 2.92 1.71 -7.15
CA HIS A 78 2.36 0.37 -7.21
C HIS A 78 1.68 0.07 -5.87
N PHE A 79 0.54 -0.61 -5.94
CA PHE A 79 -0.23 -0.95 -4.75
C PHE A 79 -0.48 -2.44 -4.73
N VAL A 80 -0.26 -3.06 -3.57
CA VAL A 80 -0.65 -4.45 -3.31
C VAL A 80 -1.68 -4.40 -2.19
N GLY A 81 -2.94 -4.56 -2.55
CA GLY A 81 -4.04 -4.55 -1.58
C GLY A 81 -4.47 -5.97 -1.26
N HIS A 82 -4.67 -6.25 0.02
CA HIS A 82 -5.16 -7.53 0.49
C HIS A 82 -6.53 -7.35 1.12
N SER A 83 -7.52 -8.16 0.69
CA SER A 83 -8.87 -8.13 1.25
C SER A 83 -9.48 -6.72 1.11
N THR A 84 -9.96 -6.11 2.19
CA THR A 84 -10.53 -4.76 2.16
C THR A 84 -9.50 -3.70 1.78
N GLY A 85 -8.20 -3.99 1.94
CA GLY A 85 -7.14 -3.08 1.44
C GLY A 85 -7.20 -2.88 -0.06
N GLY A 86 -7.60 -3.90 -0.81
CA GLY A 86 -7.82 -3.77 -2.25
C GLY A 86 -8.95 -2.82 -2.58
N LEU A 87 -10.00 -2.78 -1.75
CA LEU A 87 -11.10 -1.83 -1.93
C LEU A 87 -10.64 -0.39 -1.66
N ASP A 88 -9.79 -0.20 -0.68
CA ASP A 88 -9.24 1.11 -0.36
C ASP A 88 -8.41 1.65 -1.52
N VAL A 89 -7.55 0.81 -2.11
CA VAL A 89 -6.76 1.16 -3.28
C VAL A 89 -7.66 1.50 -4.47
N ARG A 90 -8.67 0.68 -4.69
CA ARG A 90 -9.61 0.90 -5.78
C ARG A 90 -10.35 2.22 -5.65
N MET A 91 -10.79 2.55 -4.43
CA MET A 91 -11.42 3.84 -4.15
C MET A 91 -10.47 4.99 -4.43
N LEU A 92 -9.22 4.88 -3.94
CA LEU A 92 -8.21 5.92 -4.13
C LEU A 92 -7.94 6.19 -5.63
N LEU A 93 -7.89 5.14 -6.44
CA LEU A 93 -7.53 5.25 -7.86
C LEU A 93 -8.70 5.50 -8.79
N THR A 94 -9.93 5.54 -8.28
CA THR A 94 -11.11 5.76 -9.11
C THR A 94 -11.24 7.25 -9.46
N PRO A 95 -11.24 7.62 -10.76
CA PRO A 95 -11.37 9.01 -11.15
C PRO A 95 -12.72 9.60 -10.76
N GLY A 96 -12.73 10.86 -10.34
CA GLY A 96 -13.94 11.59 -10.01
C GLY A 96 -14.53 11.30 -8.65
N VAL A 97 -13.94 10.41 -7.87
CA VAL A 97 -14.37 10.16 -6.49
C VAL A 97 -13.71 11.20 -5.58
N LYS A 98 -14.52 11.87 -4.78
CA LYS A 98 -14.02 12.79 -3.76
C LYS A 98 -13.72 12.02 -2.47
N ILE A 99 -12.56 12.20 -1.98
CA ILE A 99 -12.10 11.59 -0.75
C ILE A 99 -11.80 12.67 0.28
#